data_87fdd4d3203493a12f47ac3bee8367b9
#
_entry.id   87fdd4d3203493a12f47ac3bee8367b9
#
_cell.length_a   1.000
_cell.length_b   1.000
_cell.length_c   1.000
_cell.angle_alpha   90.00
_cell.angle_beta   90.00
_cell.angle_gamma   90.00
#
_symmetry.space_group_name_H-M   'P 1'
#
loop_
_entity.id
_entity.type
_entity.pdbx_description
1 polymer ?
#
loop_
_entity_poly.entity_id
_entity_poly.type
_entity_poly.pdbx_seq_one_letter_code
_entity_poly.pdbx_strand_id
1 'polypeptide(L)'
;MTRTPHDPARPWRGIMVATTLPFRDDLTVDYDAYAEHVRWLIDNGCDGVVPNGSLGEYQTLTPEERAKVVTTAVEAAGDGARVMPGVAAYGSAESRRWAEQAAEAGAGSVLLLPPNAYRADQAAVRAHYAEVARVGVPVVAYNNPIDTKVDLVPALLAQLHADGSIVAVKEFSGDVRRAYEIGELAPGLDLLIGADDVLLELAVAGAVGWIAGYPNALPATCAELYHAAVSGDLATAVPLYRSLHPLLRWDSKTEFVQSIKLSMDIAGRPGGPTRAPRLPLVPEIEAAVRAATGKALAEGHK
;
A
#
# COMPACT_ATOMS: atom_id res chain seq x y z
N MET A 1 -12.82 16.72 7.24
CA MET A 1 -12.69 16.00 5.95
C MET A 1 -13.70 14.86 5.93
N THR A 2 -14.47 14.71 4.86
CA THR A 2 -15.42 13.60 4.72
C THR A 2 -14.65 12.42 4.17
N ARG A 3 -14.57 11.32 4.94
CA ARG A 3 -14.02 10.04 4.45
C ARG A 3 -14.78 9.56 3.20
N THR A 4 -14.11 8.78 2.36
CA THR A 4 -14.78 8.08 1.26
C THR A 4 -15.97 7.29 1.82
N PRO A 5 -17.20 7.40 1.26
CA PRO A 5 -18.33 6.62 1.73
C PRO A 5 -17.96 5.14 1.80
N HIS A 6 -18.18 4.53 2.98
CA HIS A 6 -17.86 3.12 3.17
C HIS A 6 -18.81 2.25 2.37
N ASP A 7 -18.27 1.54 1.38
CA ASP A 7 -18.96 0.46 0.70
C ASP A 7 -18.46 -0.89 1.27
N PRO A 8 -19.24 -1.58 2.11
CA PRO A 8 -18.84 -2.86 2.69
C PRO A 8 -18.54 -3.94 1.64
N ALA A 9 -19.12 -3.82 0.44
CA ALA A 9 -18.88 -4.73 -0.67
C ALA A 9 -17.54 -4.49 -1.36
N ARG A 10 -16.91 -3.33 -1.12
CA ARG A 10 -15.65 -2.93 -1.75
C ARG A 10 -14.68 -2.30 -0.74
N PRO A 11 -14.25 -3.07 0.28
CA PRO A 11 -13.45 -2.53 1.39
C PRO A 11 -12.03 -2.11 1.01
N TRP A 12 -11.61 -2.33 -0.22
CA TRP A 12 -10.31 -1.92 -0.77
C TRP A 12 -10.30 -0.51 -1.37
N ARG A 13 -11.45 0.16 -1.51
CA ARG A 13 -11.56 1.52 -2.07
C ARG A 13 -11.15 2.59 -1.05
N GLY A 14 -10.76 3.76 -1.55
CA GLY A 14 -10.33 4.89 -0.72
C GLY A 14 -8.85 4.90 -0.46
N ILE A 15 -8.41 5.73 0.50
CA ILE A 15 -7.00 5.83 0.88
C ILE A 15 -6.63 4.77 1.92
N MET A 16 -5.88 3.78 1.48
CA MET A 16 -5.37 2.67 2.28
C MET A 16 -3.86 2.86 2.49
N VAL A 17 -3.39 2.86 3.72
CA VAL A 17 -1.98 3.12 4.01
C VAL A 17 -1.20 1.82 4.10
N ALA A 18 -0.23 1.63 3.21
CA ALA A 18 0.80 0.61 3.40
C ALA A 18 1.63 1.01 4.62
N THR A 19 1.36 0.37 5.78
CA THR A 19 1.95 0.81 7.03
C THR A 19 3.41 0.43 7.16
N THR A 20 4.23 1.38 7.64
CA THR A 20 5.53 1.05 8.23
C THR A 20 5.33 0.23 9.51
N LEU A 21 6.35 -0.53 9.90
CA LEU A 21 6.34 -1.26 11.16
C LEU A 21 7.43 -0.68 12.09
N PRO A 22 7.06 -0.14 13.25
CA PRO A 22 8.03 0.36 14.21
C PRO A 22 8.77 -0.79 14.87
N PHE A 23 10.11 -0.70 14.90
CA PHE A 23 10.98 -1.58 15.65
C PHE A 23 11.62 -0.83 16.80
N ARG A 24 11.83 -1.51 17.94
CA ARG A 24 12.63 -1.01 19.04
C ARG A 24 14.12 -1.05 18.69
N ASP A 25 14.97 -0.49 19.52
CA ASP A 25 16.43 -0.48 19.31
C ASP A 25 17.04 -1.90 19.22
N ASP A 26 16.42 -2.88 19.85
CA ASP A 26 16.79 -4.30 19.77
C ASP A 26 16.20 -5.02 18.54
N LEU A 27 15.55 -4.28 17.66
CA LEU A 27 14.86 -4.74 16.47
C LEU A 27 13.65 -5.65 16.71
N THR A 28 13.14 -5.73 17.93
CA THR A 28 11.83 -6.34 18.18
C THR A 28 10.71 -5.43 17.69
N VAL A 29 9.58 -6.01 17.29
CA VAL A 29 8.41 -5.23 16.86
C VAL A 29 7.80 -4.49 18.04
N ASP A 30 7.57 -3.20 17.91
CA ASP A 30 6.81 -2.40 18.86
C ASP A 30 5.32 -2.37 18.50
N TYR A 31 4.59 -3.36 19.01
CA TYR A 31 3.15 -3.49 18.71
C TYR A 31 2.31 -2.35 19.29
N ASP A 32 2.71 -1.77 20.42
CA ASP A 32 1.99 -0.66 21.05
C ASP A 32 2.12 0.62 20.21
N ALA A 33 3.35 0.94 19.79
CA ALA A 33 3.60 2.04 18.85
C ALA A 33 2.91 1.80 17.50
N TYR A 34 2.87 0.54 17.03
CA TYR A 34 2.19 0.19 15.80
C TYR A 34 0.67 0.40 15.90
N ALA A 35 0.06 -0.05 16.99
CA ALA A 35 -1.38 0.16 17.24
C ALA A 35 -1.74 1.64 17.34
N GLU A 36 -0.90 2.44 18.00
CA GLU A 36 -1.06 3.91 18.04
C GLU A 36 -0.96 4.53 16.65
N HIS A 37 0.02 4.09 15.85
CA HIS A 37 0.20 4.58 14.50
C HIS A 37 -1.01 4.27 13.61
N VAL A 38 -1.56 3.06 13.68
CA VAL A 38 -2.78 2.69 12.94
C VAL A 38 -3.96 3.60 13.32
N ARG A 39 -4.22 3.80 14.63
CA ARG A 39 -5.28 4.71 15.09
C ARG A 39 -5.07 6.13 14.57
N TRP A 40 -3.84 6.64 14.68
CA TRP A 40 -3.50 7.98 14.22
C TRP A 40 -3.75 8.17 12.71
N LEU A 41 -3.43 7.18 11.86
CA LEU A 41 -3.71 7.23 10.44
C LEU A 41 -5.22 7.35 10.16
N ILE A 42 -6.03 6.55 10.84
CA ILE A 42 -7.49 6.57 10.71
C ILE A 42 -8.08 7.90 11.21
N ASP A 43 -7.60 8.42 12.33
CA ASP A 43 -8.03 9.69 12.90
C ASP A 43 -7.68 10.90 12.00
N ASN A 44 -6.64 10.76 11.17
CA ASN A 44 -6.21 11.79 10.22
C ASN A 44 -6.76 11.61 8.80
N GLY A 45 -7.81 10.81 8.63
CA GLY A 45 -8.60 10.78 7.39
C GLY A 45 -8.28 9.64 6.43
N CYS A 46 -7.37 8.72 6.80
CA CYS A 46 -7.16 7.50 6.03
C CYS A 46 -8.34 6.53 6.22
N ASP A 47 -8.73 5.84 5.16
CA ASP A 47 -9.87 4.92 5.16
C ASP A 47 -9.53 3.53 5.70
N GLY A 48 -8.25 3.16 5.72
CA GLY A 48 -7.79 1.88 6.20
C GLY A 48 -6.27 1.70 6.10
N VAL A 49 -5.82 0.50 6.43
CA VAL A 49 -4.39 0.15 6.48
C VAL A 49 -4.08 -1.17 5.78
N VAL A 50 -2.85 -1.28 5.29
CA VAL A 50 -2.31 -2.46 4.60
C VAL A 50 -1.06 -2.94 5.35
N PRO A 51 -1.23 -3.73 6.44
CA PRO A 51 -0.13 -4.35 7.15
C PRO A 51 0.55 -5.42 6.30
N ASN A 52 1.77 -5.81 6.67
CA ASN A 52 2.55 -6.86 6.00
C ASN A 52 2.76 -6.62 4.49
N GLY A 53 2.78 -5.35 4.06
CA GLY A 53 3.30 -4.97 2.75
C GLY A 53 4.83 -4.86 2.76
N SER A 54 5.43 -4.52 1.61
CA SER A 54 6.88 -4.29 1.48
C SER A 54 7.36 -3.17 2.39
N LEU A 55 6.55 -2.12 2.58
CA LEU A 55 6.84 -1.02 3.49
C LEU A 55 6.83 -1.45 4.98
N GLY A 56 6.01 -2.44 5.34
CA GLY A 56 6.00 -3.07 6.66
C GLY A 56 7.06 -4.15 6.83
N GLU A 57 8.02 -4.27 5.91
CA GLU A 57 9.17 -5.18 5.99
C GLU A 57 8.78 -6.65 6.23
N TYR A 58 7.63 -7.10 5.67
CA TYR A 58 7.09 -8.45 5.92
C TYR A 58 8.08 -9.58 5.68
N GLN A 59 9.05 -9.37 4.79
CA GLN A 59 10.08 -10.37 4.43
C GLN A 59 11.04 -10.66 5.59
N THR A 60 11.10 -9.78 6.60
CA THR A 60 11.99 -9.89 7.76
C THR A 60 11.29 -10.38 9.02
N LEU A 61 9.98 -10.59 8.93
CA LEU A 61 9.15 -10.99 10.07
C LEU A 61 9.10 -12.51 10.23
N THR A 62 9.12 -12.97 11.48
CA THR A 62 8.77 -14.36 11.78
C THR A 62 7.28 -14.61 11.50
N PRO A 63 6.84 -15.87 11.33
CA PRO A 63 5.43 -16.17 11.17
C PRO A 63 4.55 -15.61 12.31
N GLU A 64 5.03 -15.67 13.55
CA GLU A 64 4.33 -15.18 14.75
C GLU A 64 4.23 -13.65 14.73
N GLU A 65 5.31 -12.95 14.40
CA GLU A 65 5.30 -11.49 14.24
C GLU A 65 4.33 -11.08 13.15
N ARG A 66 4.39 -11.76 11.98
CA ARG A 66 3.53 -11.46 10.85
C ARG A 66 2.05 -11.62 11.16
N ALA A 67 1.66 -12.70 11.86
CA ALA A 67 0.30 -12.92 12.32
C ALA A 67 -0.14 -11.85 13.33
N LYS A 68 0.74 -11.53 14.32
CA LYS A 68 0.44 -10.55 15.36
C LYS A 68 0.31 -9.13 14.82
N VAL A 69 1.07 -8.75 13.79
CA VAL A 69 0.91 -7.45 13.11
C VAL A 69 -0.49 -7.30 12.52
N VAL A 70 -1.05 -8.36 11.92
CA VAL A 70 -2.41 -8.32 11.35
C VAL A 70 -3.46 -8.15 12.46
N THR A 71 -3.40 -8.95 13.52
CA THR A 71 -4.37 -8.84 14.63
C THR A 71 -4.29 -7.48 15.31
N THR A 72 -3.07 -6.97 15.54
CA THR A 72 -2.87 -5.62 16.10
C THR A 72 -3.47 -4.54 15.20
N ALA A 73 -3.32 -4.65 13.87
CA ALA A 73 -3.89 -3.69 12.94
C ALA A 73 -5.43 -3.72 12.95
N VAL A 74 -6.04 -4.91 12.96
CA VAL A 74 -7.51 -5.05 13.01
C VAL A 74 -8.08 -4.49 14.31
N GLU A 75 -7.48 -4.83 15.45
CA GLU A 75 -7.91 -4.32 16.76
C GLU A 75 -7.74 -2.79 16.88
N ALA A 76 -6.64 -2.26 16.36
CA ALA A 76 -6.34 -0.83 16.43
C ALA A 76 -7.18 0.02 15.47
N ALA A 77 -7.52 -0.51 14.29
CA ALA A 77 -8.30 0.20 13.27
C ALA A 77 -9.73 0.48 13.72
N GLY A 78 -10.30 -0.39 14.55
CA GLY A 78 -11.65 -0.23 15.09
C GLY A 78 -12.75 -0.42 14.05
N ASP A 79 -13.99 -0.18 14.48
CA ASP A 79 -15.17 -0.37 13.64
C ASP A 79 -15.21 0.60 12.45
N GLY A 80 -15.46 0.07 11.25
CA GLY A 80 -15.60 0.82 10.01
C GLY A 80 -14.29 1.19 9.31
N ALA A 81 -13.13 0.96 9.90
CA ALA A 81 -11.85 1.04 9.20
C ALA A 81 -11.54 -0.28 8.47
N ARG A 82 -10.79 -0.17 7.39
CA ARG A 82 -10.52 -1.29 6.49
C ARG A 82 -9.10 -1.80 6.71
N VAL A 83 -8.96 -3.12 6.82
CA VAL A 83 -7.64 -3.75 6.94
C VAL A 83 -7.47 -4.74 5.79
N MET A 84 -6.38 -4.56 5.03
CA MET A 84 -6.04 -5.36 3.85
C MET A 84 -4.59 -5.88 3.96
N PRO A 85 -4.33 -6.98 4.68
CA PRO A 85 -2.98 -7.50 4.86
C PRO A 85 -2.33 -7.96 3.55
N GLY A 86 -1.02 -7.74 3.43
CA GLY A 86 -0.20 -8.40 2.43
C GLY A 86 -0.02 -9.88 2.76
N VAL A 87 -0.36 -10.76 1.79
CA VAL A 87 -0.31 -12.21 1.97
C VAL A 87 0.71 -12.91 1.07
N ALA A 88 1.62 -12.14 0.48
CA ALA A 88 2.66 -12.68 -0.40
C ALA A 88 3.59 -13.65 0.34
N ALA A 89 3.95 -14.74 -0.33
CA ALA A 89 4.92 -15.73 0.06
C ALA A 89 5.54 -16.38 -1.18
N TYR A 90 6.60 -17.17 -1.02
CA TYR A 90 7.23 -17.84 -2.14
C TYR A 90 6.37 -18.94 -2.77
N GLY A 91 5.49 -19.56 -2.00
CA GLY A 91 4.60 -20.64 -2.46
C GLY A 91 3.13 -20.28 -2.33
N SER A 92 2.30 -20.76 -3.28
CA SER A 92 0.87 -20.48 -3.31
C SER A 92 0.14 -21.00 -2.07
N ALA A 93 0.51 -22.19 -1.58
CA ALA A 93 -0.08 -22.77 -0.37
C ALA A 93 0.21 -21.92 0.89
N GLU A 94 1.38 -21.31 0.96
CA GLU A 94 1.74 -20.40 2.06
C GLU A 94 0.99 -19.08 1.94
N SER A 95 0.89 -18.50 0.74
CA SER A 95 0.08 -17.29 0.50
C SER A 95 -1.39 -17.53 0.86
N ARG A 96 -1.94 -18.70 0.53
CA ARG A 96 -3.30 -19.09 0.95
C ARG A 96 -3.43 -19.14 2.46
N ARG A 97 -2.49 -19.77 3.18
CA ARG A 97 -2.51 -19.83 4.64
C ARG A 97 -2.49 -18.44 5.28
N TRP A 98 -1.71 -17.49 4.71
CA TRP A 98 -1.72 -16.11 5.16
C TRP A 98 -3.05 -15.40 4.88
N ALA A 99 -3.71 -15.73 3.77
CA ALA A 99 -5.04 -15.20 3.47
C ALA A 99 -6.11 -15.79 4.42
N GLU A 100 -6.03 -17.09 4.76
CA GLU A 100 -6.86 -17.73 5.77
C GLU A 100 -6.71 -17.04 7.14
N GLN A 101 -5.46 -16.85 7.60
CA GLN A 101 -5.18 -16.14 8.86
C GLN A 101 -5.68 -14.68 8.85
N ALA A 102 -5.54 -13.97 7.73
CA ALA A 102 -6.06 -12.62 7.58
C ALA A 102 -7.59 -12.57 7.67
N ALA A 103 -8.28 -13.49 7.00
CA ALA A 103 -9.74 -13.60 7.08
C ALA A 103 -10.22 -13.94 8.49
N GLU A 104 -9.57 -14.89 9.18
CA GLU A 104 -9.86 -15.24 10.57
C GLU A 104 -9.65 -14.05 11.53
N ALA A 105 -8.67 -13.21 11.26
CA ALA A 105 -8.42 -11.98 12.02
C ALA A 105 -9.43 -10.87 11.75
N GLY A 106 -10.30 -10.99 10.73
CA GLY A 106 -11.32 -10.00 10.39
C GLY A 106 -10.92 -9.03 9.28
N ALA A 107 -9.90 -9.34 8.48
CA ALA A 107 -9.54 -8.52 7.31
C ALA A 107 -10.64 -8.54 6.25
N GLY A 108 -10.95 -7.38 5.67
CA GLY A 108 -11.99 -7.24 4.64
C GLY A 108 -11.53 -7.63 3.22
N SER A 109 -10.21 -7.66 2.99
CA SER A 109 -9.58 -8.04 1.71
C SER A 109 -8.12 -8.36 1.96
N VAL A 110 -7.42 -8.90 0.96
CA VAL A 110 -5.97 -9.18 1.03
C VAL A 110 -5.24 -8.66 -0.20
N LEU A 111 -3.96 -8.26 -0.02
CA LEU A 111 -3.08 -7.80 -1.08
C LEU A 111 -2.10 -8.92 -1.44
N LEU A 112 -2.08 -9.33 -2.72
CA LEU A 112 -1.28 -10.46 -3.19
C LEU A 112 -0.32 -10.04 -4.32
N LEU A 113 0.98 -10.25 -4.14
CA LEU A 113 1.97 -10.20 -5.21
C LEU A 113 1.91 -11.47 -6.08
N PRO A 114 2.31 -11.40 -7.37
CA PRO A 114 2.56 -12.60 -8.13
C PRO A 114 3.70 -13.43 -7.52
N PRO A 115 3.87 -14.71 -7.90
CA PRO A 115 5.04 -15.49 -7.49
C PRO A 115 6.34 -14.76 -7.88
N ASN A 116 7.22 -14.52 -6.92
CA ASN A 116 8.43 -13.70 -7.11
C ASN A 116 9.75 -14.44 -6.82
N ALA A 117 9.70 -15.75 -6.55
CA ALA A 117 10.90 -16.55 -6.36
C ALA A 117 11.61 -16.89 -7.71
N TYR A 118 10.89 -16.76 -8.82
CA TYR A 118 11.36 -16.98 -10.18
C TYR A 118 10.48 -16.18 -11.16
N ARG A 119 10.85 -16.15 -12.44
CA ARG A 119 10.03 -15.52 -13.48
C ARG A 119 8.88 -16.46 -13.86
N ALA A 120 7.79 -16.37 -13.12
CA ALA A 120 6.61 -17.16 -13.38
C ALA A 120 5.95 -16.76 -14.72
N ASP A 121 5.52 -17.76 -15.48
CA ASP A 121 4.69 -17.53 -16.66
C ASP A 121 3.22 -17.24 -16.28
N GLN A 122 2.42 -16.85 -17.26
CA GLN A 122 1.03 -16.48 -17.03
C GLN A 122 0.19 -17.64 -16.45
N ALA A 123 0.49 -18.90 -16.82
CA ALA A 123 -0.22 -20.05 -16.29
C ALA A 123 0.06 -20.26 -14.79
N ALA A 124 1.34 -20.13 -14.39
CA ALA A 124 1.73 -20.20 -12.99
C ALA A 124 1.16 -19.03 -12.17
N VAL A 125 1.12 -17.81 -12.74
CA VAL A 125 0.49 -16.64 -12.10
C VAL A 125 -1.00 -16.92 -11.89
N ARG A 126 -1.75 -17.36 -12.90
CA ARG A 126 -3.17 -17.67 -12.76
C ARG A 126 -3.43 -18.75 -11.71
N ALA A 127 -2.64 -19.82 -11.70
CA ALA A 127 -2.74 -20.86 -10.68
C ALA A 127 -2.49 -20.33 -9.26
N HIS A 128 -1.54 -19.42 -9.09
CA HIS A 128 -1.24 -18.78 -7.79
C HIS A 128 -2.41 -17.95 -7.27
N TYR A 129 -2.97 -17.08 -8.10
CA TYR A 129 -4.14 -16.26 -7.71
C TYR A 129 -5.37 -17.11 -7.46
N ALA A 130 -5.64 -18.11 -8.30
CA ALA A 130 -6.75 -19.03 -8.10
C ALA A 130 -6.64 -19.82 -6.78
N GLU A 131 -5.43 -20.21 -6.37
CA GLU A 131 -5.22 -20.92 -5.10
C GLU A 131 -5.56 -20.05 -3.90
N VAL A 132 -5.17 -18.78 -3.90
CA VAL A 132 -5.45 -17.84 -2.81
C VAL A 132 -6.93 -17.43 -2.80
N ALA A 133 -7.54 -17.23 -3.96
CA ALA A 133 -8.96 -16.87 -4.09
C ALA A 133 -9.92 -17.91 -3.50
N ARG A 134 -9.49 -19.19 -3.36
CA ARG A 134 -10.29 -20.24 -2.72
C ARG A 134 -10.64 -19.97 -1.25
N VAL A 135 -9.90 -19.08 -0.60
CA VAL A 135 -10.21 -18.67 0.78
C VAL A 135 -11.54 -17.92 0.87
N GLY A 136 -11.96 -17.28 -0.23
CA GLY A 136 -13.22 -16.52 -0.28
C GLY A 136 -13.11 -15.08 0.21
N VAL A 137 -11.93 -14.65 0.69
CA VAL A 137 -11.65 -13.23 0.97
C VAL A 137 -11.31 -12.51 -0.34
N PRO A 138 -11.81 -11.28 -0.59
CA PRO A 138 -11.48 -10.53 -1.79
C PRO A 138 -9.97 -10.32 -1.96
N VAL A 139 -9.44 -10.65 -3.14
CA VAL A 139 -8.03 -10.55 -3.46
C VAL A 139 -7.77 -9.33 -4.33
N VAL A 140 -6.92 -8.43 -3.86
CA VAL A 140 -6.36 -7.31 -4.62
C VAL A 140 -5.01 -7.75 -5.18
N ALA A 141 -4.86 -7.74 -6.50
CA ALA A 141 -3.59 -8.03 -7.13
C ALA A 141 -2.62 -6.86 -6.94
N TYR A 142 -1.33 -7.15 -6.69
CA TYR A 142 -0.30 -6.13 -6.62
C TYR A 142 0.66 -6.30 -7.81
N ASN A 143 0.54 -5.43 -8.81
CA ASN A 143 1.47 -5.38 -9.91
C ASN A 143 2.66 -4.49 -9.58
N ASN A 144 3.80 -5.12 -9.27
CA ASN A 144 5.09 -4.46 -9.07
C ASN A 144 6.16 -5.18 -9.89
N PRO A 145 6.20 -4.98 -11.22
CA PRO A 145 7.15 -5.68 -12.08
C PRO A 145 8.62 -5.26 -11.85
N ILE A 146 8.83 -4.13 -11.19
CA ILE A 146 10.17 -3.61 -10.87
C ILE A 146 10.87 -4.57 -9.89
N ASP A 147 10.17 -4.96 -8.82
CA ASP A 147 10.74 -5.82 -7.77
C ASP A 147 10.53 -7.31 -8.06
N THR A 148 9.31 -7.69 -8.46
CA THR A 148 8.94 -9.10 -8.65
C THR A 148 9.50 -9.72 -9.92
N LYS A 149 9.85 -8.90 -10.93
CA LYS A 149 10.25 -9.36 -12.28
C LYS A 149 9.16 -10.19 -12.97
N VAL A 150 7.93 -10.13 -12.46
CA VAL A 150 6.71 -10.71 -13.05
C VAL A 150 5.74 -9.57 -13.28
N ASP A 151 5.32 -9.40 -14.53
CA ASP A 151 4.45 -8.30 -14.94
C ASP A 151 3.02 -8.80 -15.14
N LEU A 152 2.10 -8.26 -14.37
CA LEU A 152 0.67 -8.47 -14.53
C LEU A 152 0.15 -7.50 -15.62
N VAL A 153 0.47 -7.80 -16.88
CA VAL A 153 0.01 -6.97 -18.00
C VAL A 153 -1.52 -6.87 -18.05
N PRO A 154 -2.11 -5.78 -18.60
CA PRO A 154 -3.56 -5.56 -18.60
C PRO A 154 -4.38 -6.74 -19.08
N ALA A 155 -3.95 -7.44 -20.13
CA ALA A 155 -4.63 -8.63 -20.63
C ALA A 155 -4.65 -9.79 -19.62
N LEU A 156 -3.58 -9.98 -18.83
CA LEU A 156 -3.55 -10.98 -17.77
C LEU A 156 -4.45 -10.59 -16.58
N LEU A 157 -4.45 -9.30 -16.21
CA LEU A 157 -5.35 -8.77 -15.18
C LEU A 157 -6.82 -8.99 -15.56
N ALA A 158 -7.17 -8.76 -16.83
CA ALA A 158 -8.52 -9.03 -17.33
C ALA A 158 -8.89 -10.53 -17.23
N GLN A 159 -7.95 -11.44 -17.51
CA GLN A 159 -8.17 -12.89 -17.33
C GLN A 159 -8.36 -13.28 -15.86
N LEU A 160 -7.49 -12.76 -14.97
CA LEU A 160 -7.60 -13.02 -13.53
C LEU A 160 -8.93 -12.50 -12.95
N HIS A 161 -9.41 -11.36 -13.44
CA HIS A 161 -10.71 -10.82 -13.05
C HIS A 161 -11.85 -11.65 -13.59
N ALA A 162 -11.81 -12.06 -14.87
CA ALA A 162 -12.82 -12.93 -15.48
C ALA A 162 -12.89 -14.31 -14.80
N ASP A 163 -11.76 -14.84 -14.33
CA ASP A 163 -11.68 -16.08 -13.55
C ASP A 163 -12.25 -15.92 -12.11
N GLY A 164 -12.60 -14.70 -11.69
CA GLY A 164 -13.04 -14.41 -10.32
C GLY A 164 -11.92 -14.47 -9.28
N SER A 165 -10.65 -14.47 -9.72
CA SER A 165 -9.50 -14.60 -8.82
C SER A 165 -9.07 -13.28 -8.18
N ILE A 166 -9.44 -12.13 -8.76
CA ILE A 166 -9.14 -10.79 -8.24
C ILE A 166 -10.33 -9.85 -8.40
N VAL A 167 -10.41 -8.85 -7.51
CA VAL A 167 -11.46 -7.82 -7.52
C VAL A 167 -10.92 -6.42 -7.82
N ALA A 168 -9.63 -6.22 -7.61
CA ALA A 168 -8.93 -4.96 -7.84
C ALA A 168 -7.46 -5.22 -8.16
N VAL A 169 -6.78 -4.18 -8.68
CA VAL A 169 -5.33 -4.18 -8.88
C VAL A 169 -4.71 -2.91 -8.28
N LYS A 170 -3.66 -3.08 -7.45
CA LYS A 170 -2.69 -2.05 -7.12
C LYS A 170 -1.67 -1.99 -8.25
N GLU A 171 -1.68 -0.91 -9.04
CA GLU A 171 -0.76 -0.72 -10.17
C GLU A 171 0.46 0.10 -9.74
N PHE A 172 1.63 -0.52 -9.78
CA PHE A 172 2.91 0.08 -9.37
C PHE A 172 3.98 -0.02 -10.46
N SER A 173 3.60 -0.21 -11.72
CA SER A 173 4.58 -0.24 -12.82
C SER A 173 5.14 1.15 -13.17
N GLY A 174 4.43 2.22 -12.79
CA GLY A 174 4.71 3.59 -13.19
C GLY A 174 4.24 3.94 -14.60
N ASP A 175 3.70 2.99 -15.36
CA ASP A 175 3.13 3.26 -16.69
C ASP A 175 1.64 3.61 -16.60
N VAL A 176 1.34 4.90 -16.51
CA VAL A 176 -0.03 5.43 -16.38
C VAL A 176 -0.96 5.07 -17.55
N ARG A 177 -0.41 4.71 -18.74
CA ARG A 177 -1.20 4.28 -19.90
C ARG A 177 -1.97 2.99 -19.62
N ARG A 178 -1.45 2.13 -18.76
CA ARG A 178 -2.09 0.87 -18.36
C ARG A 178 -3.45 1.05 -17.72
N ALA A 179 -3.68 2.17 -17.04
CA ALA A 179 -4.96 2.48 -16.42
C ALA A 179 -6.11 2.46 -17.44
N TYR A 180 -5.88 3.06 -18.60
CA TYR A 180 -6.87 3.10 -19.68
C TYR A 180 -7.08 1.71 -20.30
N GLU A 181 -6.00 0.98 -20.57
CA GLU A 181 -6.07 -0.38 -21.12
C GLU A 181 -6.77 -1.36 -20.16
N ILE A 182 -6.51 -1.26 -18.84
CA ILE A 182 -7.23 -2.03 -17.82
C ILE A 182 -8.72 -1.69 -17.84
N GLY A 183 -9.07 -0.40 -17.92
CA GLY A 183 -10.48 0.04 -18.00
C GLY A 183 -11.20 -0.47 -19.24
N GLU A 184 -10.51 -0.60 -20.36
CA GLU A 184 -11.06 -1.17 -21.61
C GLU A 184 -11.23 -2.68 -21.52
N LEU A 185 -10.23 -3.42 -21.05
CA LEU A 185 -10.19 -4.89 -21.04
C LEU A 185 -10.96 -5.50 -19.87
N ALA A 186 -11.05 -4.81 -18.74
CA ALA A 186 -11.67 -5.27 -17.51
C ALA A 186 -12.44 -4.14 -16.80
N PRO A 187 -13.54 -3.62 -17.37
CA PRO A 187 -14.25 -2.45 -16.83
C PRO A 187 -14.85 -2.66 -15.43
N GLY A 188 -14.92 -3.91 -14.96
CA GLY A 188 -15.37 -4.26 -13.60
C GLY A 188 -14.26 -4.40 -12.57
N LEU A 189 -12.98 -4.37 -13.01
CA LEU A 189 -11.82 -4.45 -12.13
C LEU A 189 -11.51 -3.07 -11.55
N ASP A 190 -11.52 -2.94 -10.23
CA ASP A 190 -11.14 -1.69 -9.57
C ASP A 190 -9.64 -1.41 -9.72
N LEU A 191 -9.29 -0.23 -10.21
CA LEU A 191 -7.91 0.25 -10.28
C LEU A 191 -7.57 1.00 -9.00
N LEU A 192 -6.46 0.62 -8.35
CA LEU A 192 -5.90 1.30 -7.18
C LEU A 192 -4.53 1.87 -7.53
N ILE A 193 -4.31 3.11 -7.14
CA ILE A 193 -3.03 3.79 -7.26
C ILE A 193 -2.00 3.06 -6.41
N GLY A 194 -0.88 2.66 -7.01
CA GLY A 194 0.18 1.91 -6.36
C GLY A 194 1.38 2.77 -5.98
N ALA A 195 1.83 3.61 -6.91
CA ALA A 195 2.98 4.50 -6.72
C ALA A 195 2.50 5.91 -6.40
N ASP A 196 3.03 6.49 -5.32
CA ASP A 196 2.59 7.80 -4.81
C ASP A 196 2.86 8.93 -5.80
N ASP A 197 3.92 8.82 -6.59
CA ASP A 197 4.36 9.85 -7.55
C ASP A 197 3.64 9.83 -8.92
N VAL A 198 2.62 8.99 -9.08
CA VAL A 198 1.68 9.01 -10.24
C VAL A 198 0.23 9.07 -9.79
N LEU A 199 -0.02 9.57 -8.56
CA LEU A 199 -1.34 9.62 -7.96
C LEU A 199 -2.33 10.39 -8.83
N LEU A 200 -1.97 11.59 -9.24
CA LEU A 200 -2.89 12.47 -9.96
C LEU A 200 -3.28 11.90 -11.33
N GLU A 201 -2.32 11.35 -12.04
CA GLU A 201 -2.51 10.74 -13.35
C GLU A 201 -3.46 9.54 -13.28
N LEU A 202 -3.27 8.66 -12.29
CA LEU A 202 -4.13 7.48 -12.10
C LEU A 202 -5.50 7.85 -11.56
N ALA A 203 -5.61 8.87 -10.70
CA ALA A 203 -6.90 9.38 -10.24
C ALA A 203 -7.74 9.93 -11.41
N VAL A 204 -7.14 10.72 -12.30
CA VAL A 204 -7.78 11.22 -13.52
C VAL A 204 -8.17 10.09 -14.47
N ALA A 205 -7.39 9.00 -14.51
CA ALA A 205 -7.70 7.81 -15.29
C ALA A 205 -8.79 6.90 -14.67
N GLY A 206 -9.36 7.29 -13.51
CA GLY A 206 -10.49 6.61 -12.90
C GLY A 206 -10.14 5.63 -11.78
N ALA A 207 -8.95 5.74 -11.17
CA ALA A 207 -8.62 4.96 -9.98
C ALA A 207 -9.58 5.27 -8.83
N VAL A 208 -10.00 4.22 -8.10
CA VAL A 208 -11.02 4.30 -7.02
C VAL A 208 -10.43 4.10 -5.62
N GLY A 209 -9.12 3.97 -5.53
CA GLY A 209 -8.39 3.84 -4.27
C GLY A 209 -6.91 4.11 -4.46
N TRP A 210 -6.22 4.29 -3.33
CA TRP A 210 -4.78 4.50 -3.28
C TRP A 210 -4.18 3.68 -2.15
N ILE A 211 -3.26 2.77 -2.47
CA ILE A 211 -2.47 2.04 -1.48
C ILE A 211 -1.14 2.78 -1.33
N ALA A 212 -1.10 3.68 -0.36
CA ALA A 212 -0.16 4.77 -0.24
C ALA A 212 0.97 4.52 0.75
N GLY A 213 2.14 5.10 0.49
CA GLY A 213 3.29 5.07 1.39
C GLY A 213 3.40 6.32 2.28
N TYR A 214 3.34 7.50 1.70
CA TYR A 214 3.60 8.77 2.41
C TYR A 214 2.56 9.23 3.43
N PRO A 215 1.32 8.73 3.46
CA PRO A 215 0.44 9.02 4.59
C PRO A 215 0.98 8.55 5.95
N ASN A 216 1.95 7.62 5.99
CA ASN A 216 2.66 7.30 7.23
C ASN A 216 3.31 8.52 7.90
N ALA A 217 3.68 9.54 7.13
CA ALA A 217 4.28 10.78 7.64
C ALA A 217 3.31 11.97 7.60
N LEU A 218 2.46 12.09 6.56
CA LEU A 218 1.61 13.25 6.29
C LEU A 218 0.17 12.83 5.91
N PRO A 219 -0.57 12.13 6.79
CA PRO A 219 -1.85 11.52 6.44
C PRO A 219 -2.94 12.53 6.05
N ALA A 220 -3.07 13.63 6.78
CA ALA A 220 -4.12 14.61 6.54
C ALA A 220 -3.97 15.27 5.16
N THR A 221 -2.75 15.66 4.79
CA THR A 221 -2.48 16.28 3.50
C THR A 221 -2.61 15.27 2.35
N CYS A 222 -2.16 14.04 2.55
CA CYS A 222 -2.34 12.98 1.55
C CYS A 222 -3.82 12.63 1.35
N ALA A 223 -4.62 12.61 2.40
CA ALA A 223 -6.06 12.41 2.31
C ALA A 223 -6.74 13.57 1.54
N GLU A 224 -6.36 14.81 1.80
CA GLU A 224 -6.85 15.97 1.06
C GLU A 224 -6.50 15.87 -0.44
N LEU A 225 -5.25 15.56 -0.74
CA LEU A 225 -4.79 15.37 -2.12
C LEU A 225 -5.58 14.27 -2.85
N TYR A 226 -5.72 13.10 -2.20
CA TYR A 226 -6.46 11.99 -2.78
C TYR A 226 -7.92 12.37 -3.08
N HIS A 227 -8.62 12.94 -2.11
CA HIS A 227 -10.03 13.32 -2.28
C HIS A 227 -10.21 14.40 -3.35
N ALA A 228 -9.35 15.40 -3.41
CA ALA A 228 -9.37 16.40 -4.47
C ALA A 228 -9.13 15.78 -5.85
N ALA A 229 -8.16 14.87 -5.96
CA ALA A 229 -7.82 14.21 -7.22
C ALA A 229 -8.97 13.33 -7.74
N VAL A 230 -9.54 12.45 -6.90
CA VAL A 230 -10.60 11.51 -7.34
C VAL A 230 -11.96 12.19 -7.53
N SER A 231 -12.20 13.34 -6.91
CA SER A 231 -13.41 14.15 -7.15
C SER A 231 -13.30 15.04 -8.38
N GLY A 232 -12.12 15.13 -9.01
CA GLY A 232 -11.86 16.01 -10.17
C GLY A 232 -11.65 17.48 -9.79
N ASP A 233 -11.46 17.80 -8.50
CA ASP A 233 -11.06 19.15 -8.07
C ASP A 233 -9.57 19.38 -8.37
N LEU A 234 -9.26 19.56 -9.66
CA LEU A 234 -7.90 19.81 -10.13
C LEU A 234 -7.35 21.17 -9.68
N ALA A 235 -8.21 22.11 -9.31
CA ALA A 235 -7.79 23.41 -8.81
C ALA A 235 -7.08 23.26 -7.44
N THR A 236 -7.55 22.34 -6.60
CA THR A 236 -6.93 21.98 -5.34
C THR A 236 -5.84 20.91 -5.53
N ALA A 237 -6.11 19.85 -6.30
CA ALA A 237 -5.21 18.71 -6.42
C ALA A 237 -3.87 19.06 -7.07
N VAL A 238 -3.85 19.84 -8.15
CA VAL A 238 -2.61 20.11 -8.92
C VAL A 238 -1.58 20.90 -8.12
N PRO A 239 -1.91 22.03 -7.45
CA PRO A 239 -0.95 22.74 -6.61
C PRO A 239 -0.41 21.88 -5.46
N LEU A 240 -1.31 21.13 -4.78
CA LEU A 240 -0.97 20.28 -3.66
C LEU A 240 -0.04 19.13 -4.10
N TYR A 241 -0.37 18.46 -5.20
CA TYR A 241 0.47 17.41 -5.78
C TYR A 241 1.86 17.92 -6.17
N ARG A 242 1.95 19.10 -6.80
CA ARG A 242 3.24 19.72 -7.16
C ARG A 242 4.10 20.03 -5.93
N SER A 243 3.49 20.49 -4.86
CA SER A 243 4.19 20.77 -3.60
C SER A 243 4.73 19.47 -2.96
N LEU A 244 3.91 18.40 -2.93
CA LEU A 244 4.28 17.12 -2.33
C LEU A 244 5.14 16.22 -3.23
N HIS A 245 5.10 16.38 -4.54
CA HIS A 245 5.75 15.47 -5.49
C HIS A 245 7.24 15.21 -5.23
N PRO A 246 8.07 16.22 -4.81
CA PRO A 246 9.46 15.97 -4.43
C PRO A 246 9.62 14.97 -3.28
N LEU A 247 8.58 14.83 -2.45
CA LEU A 247 8.52 13.86 -1.35
C LEU A 247 7.94 12.53 -1.83
N LEU A 248 6.79 12.53 -2.51
CA LEU A 248 6.06 11.34 -2.95
C LEU A 248 6.91 10.39 -3.83
N ARG A 249 7.79 10.93 -4.66
CA ARG A 249 8.66 10.10 -5.53
C ARG A 249 9.68 9.24 -4.78
N TRP A 250 9.86 9.44 -3.45
CA TRP A 250 10.69 8.52 -2.66
C TRP A 250 10.01 7.16 -2.45
N ASP A 251 8.67 7.07 -2.56
CA ASP A 251 7.95 5.78 -2.53
C ASP A 251 8.36 4.84 -3.68
N SER A 252 8.77 5.41 -4.82
CA SER A 252 9.21 4.66 -6.02
C SER A 252 10.71 4.38 -6.08
N LYS A 253 11.46 4.60 -4.98
CA LYS A 253 12.90 4.35 -4.90
C LYS A 253 13.21 3.09 -4.09
N THR A 254 14.40 2.54 -4.29
CA THR A 254 14.87 1.36 -3.54
C THR A 254 14.87 1.60 -2.03
N GLU A 255 15.16 2.83 -1.62
CA GLU A 255 15.26 3.26 -0.22
C GLU A 255 13.93 3.75 0.37
N PHE A 256 12.79 3.39 -0.25
CA PHE A 256 11.47 3.91 0.14
C PHE A 256 11.13 3.66 1.62
N VAL A 257 11.45 2.51 2.17
CA VAL A 257 11.16 2.19 3.58
C VAL A 257 11.91 3.12 4.51
N GLN A 258 13.24 3.25 4.32
CA GLN A 258 14.06 4.11 5.14
C GLN A 258 13.69 5.59 4.98
N SER A 259 13.35 6.01 3.75
CA SER A 259 12.97 7.38 3.42
C SER A 259 11.65 7.79 4.08
N ILE A 260 10.65 6.91 4.05
CA ILE A 260 9.36 7.16 4.70
C ILE A 260 9.50 7.14 6.22
N LYS A 261 10.23 6.18 6.80
CA LYS A 261 10.52 6.16 8.24
C LYS A 261 11.26 7.43 8.70
N LEU A 262 12.26 7.89 7.95
CA LEU A 262 12.94 9.15 8.24
C LEU A 262 11.97 10.34 8.17
N SER A 263 11.08 10.37 7.18
CA SER A 263 10.07 11.42 7.07
C SER A 263 9.10 11.41 8.26
N MET A 264 8.74 10.23 8.77
CA MET A 264 7.95 10.09 10.01
C MET A 264 8.68 10.68 11.21
N ASP A 265 9.98 10.36 11.41
CA ASP A 265 10.77 10.91 12.51
C ASP A 265 10.85 12.43 12.46
N ILE A 266 11.01 13.01 11.26
CA ILE A 266 11.04 14.47 11.06
C ILE A 266 9.67 15.10 11.33
N ALA A 267 8.59 14.39 11.01
CA ALA A 267 7.20 14.81 11.30
C ALA A 267 6.79 14.57 12.77
N GLY A 268 7.71 14.10 13.62
CA GLY A 268 7.44 13.83 15.04
C GLY A 268 6.71 12.51 15.32
N ARG A 269 6.77 11.56 14.38
CA ARG A 269 6.20 10.22 14.53
C ARG A 269 7.31 9.16 14.56
N PRO A 270 7.20 8.09 15.35
CA PRO A 270 8.25 7.09 15.45
C PRO A 270 8.37 6.27 14.15
N GLY A 271 9.34 6.57 13.28
CA GLY A 271 9.70 5.75 12.13
C GLY A 271 10.60 4.60 12.53
N GLY A 272 11.65 4.89 13.28
CA GLY A 272 12.57 3.93 13.87
C GLY A 272 13.49 3.23 12.84
N PRO A 273 14.27 2.23 13.30
CA PRO A 273 15.20 1.49 12.47
C PRO A 273 14.50 0.56 11.46
N THR A 274 15.26 0.07 10.49
CA THR A 274 14.86 -1.03 9.60
C THR A 274 15.63 -2.31 9.95
N ARG A 275 15.07 -3.48 9.60
CA ARG A 275 15.78 -4.76 9.73
C ARG A 275 16.65 -5.04 8.51
N ALA A 276 17.75 -5.75 8.72
CA ALA A 276 18.59 -6.27 7.63
C ALA A 276 17.72 -7.10 6.64
N PRO A 277 18.02 -7.06 5.33
CA PRO A 277 19.25 -6.52 4.72
C PRO A 277 19.21 -5.00 4.41
N ARG A 278 18.18 -4.26 4.84
CA ARG A 278 18.13 -2.82 4.62
C ARG A 278 19.20 -2.12 5.44
N LEU A 279 20.01 -1.32 4.78
CA LEU A 279 21.04 -0.50 5.41
C LEU A 279 20.51 0.91 5.68
N PRO A 280 21.12 1.66 6.61
CA PRO A 280 20.85 3.09 6.77
C PRO A 280 21.01 3.85 5.44
N LEU A 281 20.29 4.95 5.30
CA LEU A 281 20.43 5.82 4.13
C LEU A 281 21.87 6.37 4.04
N VAL A 282 22.38 6.44 2.82
CA VAL A 282 23.63 7.17 2.57
C VAL A 282 23.42 8.68 2.79
N PRO A 283 24.46 9.44 3.19
CA PRO A 283 24.31 10.85 3.60
C PRO A 283 23.61 11.74 2.56
N GLU A 284 23.85 11.49 1.28
CA GLU A 284 23.27 12.28 0.18
C GLU A 284 21.76 12.05 0.07
N ILE A 285 21.30 10.81 0.20
CA ILE A 285 19.87 10.45 0.16
C ILE A 285 19.19 10.94 1.45
N GLU A 286 19.83 10.74 2.60
CA GLU A 286 19.30 11.24 3.87
C GLU A 286 19.09 12.74 3.82
N ALA A 287 20.07 13.51 3.34
CA ALA A 287 19.97 14.96 3.21
C ALA A 287 18.83 15.38 2.26
N ALA A 288 18.66 14.66 1.14
CA ALA A 288 17.59 14.93 0.18
C ALA A 288 16.19 14.65 0.76
N VAL A 289 16.01 13.54 1.49
CA VAL A 289 14.75 13.22 2.17
C VAL A 289 14.44 14.25 3.26
N ARG A 290 15.44 14.63 4.08
CA ARG A 290 15.29 15.68 5.11
C ARG A 290 14.86 17.00 4.50
N ALA A 291 15.49 17.42 3.39
CA ALA A 291 15.13 18.65 2.70
C ALA A 291 13.70 18.61 2.13
N ALA A 292 13.30 17.52 1.49
CA ALA A 292 11.96 17.37 0.92
C ALA A 292 10.89 17.36 2.03
N THR A 293 11.10 16.60 3.10
CA THR A 293 10.16 16.52 4.24
C THR A 293 10.09 17.85 4.97
N GLY A 294 11.23 18.47 5.27
CA GLY A 294 11.27 19.76 5.95
C GLY A 294 10.58 20.88 5.16
N LYS A 295 10.72 20.86 3.82
CA LYS A 295 9.98 21.79 2.95
C LYS A 295 8.47 21.54 3.05
N ALA A 296 8.01 20.30 2.93
CA ALA A 296 6.58 19.98 3.03
C ALA A 296 5.98 20.45 4.37
N LEU A 297 6.66 20.19 5.48
CA LEU A 297 6.22 20.65 6.81
C LEU A 297 6.22 22.18 6.93
N ALA A 298 7.22 22.88 6.36
CA ALA A 298 7.28 24.34 6.35
C ALA A 298 6.15 24.99 5.52
N GLU A 299 5.65 24.27 4.51
CA GLU A 299 4.47 24.66 3.71
C GLU A 299 3.15 24.31 4.42
N GLY A 300 3.19 23.73 5.62
CA GLY A 300 2.03 23.43 6.46
C GLY A 300 1.40 22.07 6.23
N HIS A 301 2.05 21.20 5.45
CA HIS A 301 1.56 19.83 5.22
C HIS A 301 1.67 18.99 6.51
N LYS A 302 0.67 18.10 6.71
CA LYS A 302 0.50 17.30 7.94
C LYS A 302 0.13 15.85 7.63
#